data_d88a7ef475213c52b4ae8ede5b276560
#
_entry.id   d88a7ef475213c52b4ae8ede5b276560
#
_cell.length_a   1.000
_cell.length_b   1.000
_cell.length_c   1.000
_cell.angle_alpha   90.00
_cell.angle_beta   90.00
_cell.angle_gamma   90.00
#
_symmetry.space_group_name_H-M   'P 1'
#
loop_
_entity.id
_entity.type
_entity.pdbx_description
1 polymer ?
#
loop_
_entity_poly.entity_id
_entity_poly.type
_entity_poly.pdbx_seq_one_letter_code
_entity_poly.pdbx_strand_id
1 'polypeptide(L)'
;MSCGSFKQQALFNAPANQEMPESIENFYSLDIFSDNLNGEHWFTESSQSEVSIPFMNRKKNKKLGKKENWMKKKKECLSITGTQDVTYSGSGAMLWKWDKKAGDCPWLGMGFGWDGWQGKDMSQVIDKAAIQFKVRAVKGTLKSLPLAACLEDYSGSQVWIGFSPKCIEGGIITEEWSNVILPIAEFEWENAPNLDPYNIKQLIVQFEADGELYVDEIKVIPYDGGFNKRLKTSISNSVRIKIDGNSNEDEWANAQGIEFDSYRIKTVMDEENIYFLLNFLSNDPMRNPFTEGEIFNGDALEIAFSSNPDLQRKRKHYYTTDQHIGINLAGNANVWDWQSRAHLKEALVASEIKGDLHQFEIQIPLSSLNIDSFEKGRTYGIEFAMDRSSDKEVRKEQFRWNSYDREGFHENPSLWGELVIKK
;
A
#
# COMPACT_ATOMS: atom_id res chain seq x y z
N MET A 1 31.27 -4.11 -9.94
CA MET A 1 29.87 -3.65 -9.87
C MET A 1 29.13 -4.61 -8.95
N SER A 2 28.98 -4.22 -7.69
CA SER A 2 28.25 -5.00 -6.68
C SER A 2 26.80 -4.59 -6.81
N CYS A 3 25.94 -5.49 -7.29
CA CYS A 3 24.50 -5.35 -7.12
C CYS A 3 24.21 -5.41 -5.62
N GLY A 4 23.98 -4.25 -5.02
CA GLY A 4 23.43 -4.17 -3.68
C GLY A 4 22.09 -4.88 -3.67
N SER A 5 22.00 -5.97 -2.94
CA SER A 5 20.74 -6.60 -2.64
C SER A 5 19.91 -5.58 -1.86
N PHE A 6 18.91 -4.99 -2.51
CA PHE A 6 17.84 -4.33 -1.80
C PHE A 6 17.25 -5.36 -0.83
N LYS A 7 17.56 -5.23 0.45
CA LYS A 7 16.75 -5.84 1.49
C LYS A 7 15.41 -5.12 1.37
N GLN A 8 14.46 -5.74 0.68
CA GLN A 8 13.07 -5.38 0.84
C GLN A 8 12.80 -5.45 2.34
N GLN A 9 12.74 -4.30 3.00
CA GLN A 9 12.17 -4.24 4.33
C GLN A 9 10.81 -4.87 4.22
N ALA A 10 10.56 -5.85 5.08
CA ALA A 10 9.30 -6.56 5.11
C ALA A 10 8.15 -5.56 5.00
N LEU A 11 7.45 -5.56 3.87
CA LEU A 11 6.29 -4.71 3.60
C LEU A 11 5.13 -5.05 4.55
N PHE A 12 5.30 -6.10 5.33
CA PHE A 12 4.35 -6.62 6.28
C PHE A 12 4.80 -6.33 7.70
N ASN A 13 4.43 -5.17 8.16
CA ASN A 13 4.24 -4.94 9.58
C ASN A 13 2.75 -5.10 9.90
N ALA A 14 2.19 -6.28 9.65
CA ALA A 14 1.04 -6.68 10.44
C ALA A 14 1.57 -6.67 11.88
N PRO A 15 1.10 -5.77 12.75
CA PRO A 15 1.61 -5.71 14.10
C PRO A 15 1.27 -7.03 14.76
N ALA A 16 2.28 -7.83 15.09
CA ALA A 16 2.16 -9.18 15.62
C ALA A 16 1.35 -9.26 16.94
N ASN A 17 0.95 -8.12 17.50
CA ASN A 17 0.25 -8.00 18.79
C ASN A 17 -0.77 -6.87 18.78
N GLN A 18 -1.37 -6.53 17.65
CA GLN A 18 -2.45 -5.53 17.66
C GLN A 18 -3.72 -6.18 18.19
N GLU A 19 -4.34 -5.57 19.20
CA GLU A 19 -5.66 -5.97 19.66
C GLU A 19 -6.64 -5.85 18.49
N MET A 20 -7.50 -6.86 18.35
CA MET A 20 -8.54 -6.89 17.33
C MET A 20 -9.48 -5.70 17.55
N PRO A 21 -9.73 -4.84 16.57
CA PRO A 21 -10.74 -3.81 16.71
C PRO A 21 -12.11 -4.44 16.99
N GLU A 22 -12.91 -3.84 17.87
CA GLU A 22 -14.26 -4.33 18.22
C GLU A 22 -15.13 -4.56 16.99
N SER A 23 -15.00 -3.71 15.97
CA SER A 23 -15.68 -3.85 14.68
C SER A 23 -15.31 -5.12 13.93
N ILE A 24 -14.11 -5.69 14.13
CA ILE A 24 -13.68 -6.97 13.55
C ILE A 24 -14.13 -8.12 14.45
N GLU A 25 -14.10 -7.98 15.77
CA GLU A 25 -14.60 -8.98 16.70
C GLU A 25 -16.08 -9.30 16.46
N ASN A 26 -16.85 -8.30 16.04
CA ASN A 26 -18.25 -8.47 15.63
C ASN A 26 -18.44 -9.02 14.21
N PHE A 27 -17.36 -9.27 13.49
CA PHE A 27 -17.38 -9.94 12.20
C PHE A 27 -17.61 -11.44 12.44
N TYR A 28 -18.75 -11.99 12.01
CA TYR A 28 -19.16 -13.36 12.36
C TYR A 28 -18.19 -14.44 11.87
N SER A 29 -17.52 -14.24 10.76
CA SER A 29 -16.56 -15.16 10.23
C SER A 29 -15.26 -14.41 9.93
N LEU A 30 -14.30 -14.51 10.81
CA LEU A 30 -12.93 -14.06 10.55
C LEU A 30 -12.19 -15.07 9.68
N ASP A 31 -12.58 -16.35 9.74
CA ASP A 31 -12.11 -17.42 8.90
C ASP A 31 -13.01 -17.56 7.67
N ILE A 32 -12.49 -17.18 6.51
CA ILE A 32 -13.19 -17.33 5.22
C ILE A 32 -12.99 -18.76 4.70
N PHE A 33 -11.79 -19.29 4.88
CA PHE A 33 -11.45 -20.67 4.60
C PHE A 33 -10.37 -21.16 5.57
N SER A 34 -10.52 -22.38 6.10
CA SER A 34 -9.51 -23.04 6.93
C SER A 34 -9.17 -24.44 6.41
N ASP A 35 -10.06 -25.42 6.54
CA ASP A 35 -9.78 -26.84 6.20
C ASP A 35 -10.61 -27.37 5.04
N ASN A 36 -11.84 -26.87 4.89
CA ASN A 36 -12.80 -27.40 3.92
C ASN A 36 -13.58 -26.27 3.23
N LEU A 37 -13.88 -26.48 1.96
CA LEU A 37 -14.89 -25.68 1.26
C LEU A 37 -16.25 -26.03 1.85
N ASN A 38 -16.91 -25.03 2.41
CA ASN A 38 -18.30 -25.14 2.87
C ASN A 38 -19.28 -24.90 1.70
N GLY A 39 -20.57 -24.77 1.98
CA GLY A 39 -21.60 -24.48 0.96
C GLY A 39 -21.61 -23.03 0.48
N GLU A 40 -20.78 -22.15 1.03
CA GLU A 40 -20.76 -20.71 0.80
C GLU A 40 -19.63 -20.31 -0.16
N HIS A 41 -19.42 -21.10 -1.18
CA HIS A 41 -18.43 -20.84 -2.22
C HIS A 41 -18.97 -21.21 -3.61
N TRP A 42 -18.36 -20.62 -4.61
CA TRP A 42 -18.58 -20.96 -6.00
C TRP A 42 -17.33 -20.76 -6.82
N PHE A 43 -17.21 -21.43 -7.96
CA PHE A 43 -16.15 -21.19 -8.94
C PHE A 43 -16.63 -21.58 -10.34
N THR A 44 -15.96 -21.03 -11.35
CA THR A 44 -16.22 -21.34 -12.75
C THR A 44 -15.59 -22.69 -13.12
N GLU A 45 -16.40 -23.63 -13.62
CA GLU A 45 -15.94 -24.98 -13.95
C GLU A 45 -15.54 -25.16 -15.43
N SER A 46 -15.90 -24.23 -16.30
CA SER A 46 -15.65 -24.39 -17.74
C SER A 46 -15.49 -23.06 -18.46
N SER A 47 -15.05 -23.14 -19.72
CA SER A 47 -14.91 -22.02 -20.64
C SER A 47 -16.20 -21.25 -20.95
N GLN A 48 -17.32 -21.71 -20.51
CA GLN A 48 -18.59 -20.99 -20.55
C GLN A 48 -18.88 -20.54 -19.14
N SER A 49 -18.90 -19.25 -18.94
CA SER A 49 -19.07 -18.52 -17.67
C SER A 49 -20.39 -18.83 -16.94
N GLU A 50 -20.76 -20.09 -16.81
CA GLU A 50 -21.83 -20.52 -15.95
C GLU A 50 -21.24 -20.85 -14.57
N VAL A 51 -21.58 -20.03 -13.60
CA VAL A 51 -21.38 -20.31 -12.17
C VAL A 51 -22.16 -21.59 -11.87
N SER A 52 -21.46 -22.71 -11.71
CA SER A 52 -22.10 -23.94 -11.26
C SER A 52 -21.86 -24.11 -9.79
N ILE A 53 -22.96 -24.05 -9.02
CA ILE A 53 -22.98 -24.50 -7.65
C ILE A 53 -22.83 -26.03 -7.71
N PRO A 54 -21.77 -26.66 -7.18
CA PRO A 54 -21.44 -28.06 -7.44
C PRO A 54 -22.53 -29.08 -7.09
N PHE A 55 -23.51 -28.70 -6.28
CA PHE A 55 -24.57 -29.59 -5.82
C PHE A 55 -25.83 -29.67 -6.67
N MET A 56 -26.11 -28.73 -7.57
CA MET A 56 -27.37 -28.73 -8.31
C MET A 56 -27.35 -29.47 -9.64
N ASN A 57 -26.23 -29.79 -10.23
CA ASN A 57 -26.18 -30.27 -11.63
C ASN A 57 -25.94 -31.77 -11.84
N ARG A 58 -25.60 -32.55 -10.81
CA ARG A 58 -25.40 -34.00 -10.98
C ARG A 58 -26.62 -34.76 -11.48
N LYS A 59 -27.84 -34.26 -11.28
CA LYS A 59 -29.09 -34.94 -11.73
C LYS A 59 -29.53 -34.50 -13.14
N LYS A 60 -29.19 -33.33 -13.63
CA LYS A 60 -29.58 -32.85 -14.99
C LYS A 60 -28.69 -33.37 -16.09
N ASN A 61 -27.41 -33.58 -15.84
CA ASN A 61 -26.44 -33.99 -16.89
C ASN A 61 -26.57 -35.45 -17.31
N LYS A 62 -27.26 -36.31 -16.55
CA LYS A 62 -27.49 -37.70 -16.93
C LYS A 62 -28.46 -37.88 -18.11
N LYS A 63 -29.29 -36.88 -18.43
CA LYS A 63 -30.23 -36.93 -19.60
C LYS A 63 -29.66 -36.29 -20.87
N LEU A 64 -28.64 -35.44 -20.77
CA LEU A 64 -27.97 -34.78 -21.92
C LEU A 64 -26.82 -35.61 -22.50
N GLY A 65 -26.36 -36.64 -21.81
CA GLY A 65 -25.14 -37.41 -22.13
C GLY A 65 -25.18 -38.27 -23.42
N LYS A 66 -26.23 -38.22 -24.23
CA LYS A 66 -26.25 -38.92 -25.51
C LYS A 66 -26.09 -38.06 -26.77
N LYS A 67 -26.03 -36.76 -26.63
CA LYS A 67 -25.82 -35.84 -27.79
C LYS A 67 -24.43 -35.20 -27.85
N GLU A 68 -23.55 -35.43 -26.88
CA GLU A 68 -22.28 -34.69 -26.73
C GLU A 68 -21.03 -35.41 -27.34
N ASN A 69 -21.18 -36.56 -28.00
CA ASN A 69 -20.05 -37.31 -28.55
C ASN A 69 -19.35 -36.66 -29.77
N TRP A 70 -19.79 -35.50 -30.22
CA TRP A 70 -19.17 -34.77 -31.33
C TRP A 70 -18.58 -33.40 -30.91
N MET A 71 -18.91 -32.87 -29.75
CA MET A 71 -18.21 -31.69 -29.22
C MET A 71 -16.86 -32.11 -28.65
N LYS A 72 -15.75 -31.58 -29.21
CA LYS A 72 -14.43 -31.68 -28.58
C LYS A 72 -14.59 -31.28 -27.13
N LYS A 73 -14.20 -32.15 -26.18
CA LYS A 73 -14.13 -31.79 -24.78
C LYS A 73 -13.34 -30.49 -24.67
N LYS A 74 -14.01 -29.40 -24.32
CA LYS A 74 -13.31 -28.15 -24.01
C LYS A 74 -12.38 -28.41 -22.83
N LYS A 75 -11.18 -27.85 -22.88
CA LYS A 75 -10.20 -27.98 -21.84
C LYS A 75 -10.72 -27.21 -20.61
N GLU A 76 -10.60 -27.78 -19.46
CA GLU A 76 -10.96 -27.15 -18.20
C GLU A 76 -10.01 -25.97 -17.95
N CYS A 77 -10.55 -24.78 -17.69
CA CYS A 77 -9.75 -23.59 -17.48
C CYS A 77 -9.45 -23.31 -16.01
N LEU A 78 -10.28 -23.82 -15.10
CA LEU A 78 -10.12 -23.66 -13.66
C LEU A 78 -10.47 -24.96 -12.96
N SER A 79 -9.61 -25.39 -12.06
CA SER A 79 -9.81 -26.53 -11.17
C SER A 79 -9.44 -26.11 -9.74
N ILE A 80 -10.38 -26.24 -8.83
CA ILE A 80 -10.19 -26.02 -7.39
C ILE A 80 -10.46 -27.36 -6.71
N THR A 81 -9.45 -27.91 -6.08
CA THR A 81 -9.52 -29.22 -5.42
C THR A 81 -8.97 -29.14 -3.99
N GLY A 82 -9.62 -29.85 -3.06
CA GLY A 82 -9.08 -30.01 -1.72
C GLY A 82 -7.87 -30.95 -1.72
N THR A 83 -6.90 -30.69 -0.86
CA THR A 83 -5.74 -31.55 -0.59
C THR A 83 -5.55 -31.72 0.92
N GLN A 84 -5.07 -32.88 1.34
CA GLN A 84 -4.67 -33.18 2.72
C GLN A 84 -3.16 -33.42 2.83
N ASP A 85 -2.49 -33.58 1.70
CA ASP A 85 -1.06 -33.87 1.66
C ASP A 85 -0.19 -32.63 1.83
N VAL A 86 -0.74 -31.47 1.49
CA VAL A 86 -0.04 -30.18 1.55
C VAL A 86 -0.97 -29.17 2.22
N THR A 87 -0.76 -28.93 3.52
CA THR A 87 -1.51 -27.98 4.33
C THR A 87 -0.57 -27.01 5.03
N TYR A 88 -1.03 -25.79 5.32
CA TYR A 88 -0.35 -24.87 6.23
C TYR A 88 -0.66 -25.23 7.67
N SER A 89 -1.96 -25.39 7.95
CA SER A 89 -2.46 -25.83 9.27
C SER A 89 -3.64 -26.77 9.08
N GLY A 90 -4.14 -27.33 10.20
CA GLY A 90 -5.31 -28.19 10.17
C GLY A 90 -5.19 -29.43 9.32
N SER A 91 -6.26 -29.79 8.61
CA SER A 91 -6.39 -31.06 7.90
C SER A 91 -6.61 -30.94 6.39
N GLY A 92 -6.72 -29.73 5.85
CA GLY A 92 -7.00 -29.50 4.44
C GLY A 92 -6.55 -28.14 3.92
N ALA A 93 -6.20 -28.10 2.66
CA ALA A 93 -5.91 -26.89 1.90
C ALA A 93 -6.54 -26.98 0.50
N MET A 94 -6.52 -25.93 -0.27
CA MET A 94 -6.94 -25.93 -1.66
C MET A 94 -5.73 -25.97 -2.60
N LEU A 95 -5.87 -26.71 -3.68
CA LEU A 95 -5.01 -26.61 -4.86
C LEU A 95 -5.79 -25.87 -5.94
N TRP A 96 -5.31 -24.68 -6.31
CA TRP A 96 -5.83 -23.90 -7.42
C TRP A 96 -4.98 -24.14 -8.66
N LYS A 97 -5.64 -24.49 -9.78
CA LYS A 97 -5.01 -24.63 -11.10
C LYS A 97 -5.86 -23.90 -12.11
N TRP A 98 -5.25 -23.02 -12.88
CA TRP A 98 -5.96 -22.29 -13.93
C TRP A 98 -5.10 -22.07 -15.16
N ASP A 99 -5.76 -21.98 -16.29
CA ASP A 99 -5.17 -21.65 -17.60
C ASP A 99 -6.26 -21.00 -18.47
N LYS A 100 -6.33 -19.69 -18.40
CA LYS A 100 -7.35 -18.91 -19.09
C LYS A 100 -7.29 -19.06 -20.60
N LYS A 101 -6.08 -19.21 -21.15
CA LYS A 101 -5.84 -19.33 -22.60
C LYS A 101 -6.13 -20.73 -23.13
N ALA A 102 -5.86 -21.75 -22.33
CA ALA A 102 -5.99 -23.14 -22.79
C ALA A 102 -7.41 -23.52 -23.18
N GLY A 103 -8.42 -22.90 -22.57
CA GLY A 103 -9.84 -23.16 -22.85
C GLY A 103 -10.56 -21.98 -23.49
N ASP A 104 -9.85 -20.88 -23.80
CA ASP A 104 -10.45 -19.64 -24.30
C ASP A 104 -11.54 -19.11 -23.34
N CYS A 105 -11.21 -19.05 -22.05
CA CYS A 105 -12.13 -18.63 -21.02
C CYS A 105 -12.13 -17.10 -20.89
N PRO A 106 -13.25 -16.42 -21.11
CA PRO A 106 -13.31 -14.95 -21.05
C PRO A 106 -13.14 -14.44 -19.61
N TRP A 107 -13.60 -15.22 -18.65
CA TRP A 107 -13.51 -14.90 -17.23
C TRP A 107 -13.39 -16.17 -16.38
N LEU A 108 -12.55 -16.11 -15.36
CA LEU A 108 -12.40 -17.17 -14.37
C LEU A 108 -12.47 -16.56 -12.99
N GLY A 109 -13.26 -17.13 -12.09
CA GLY A 109 -13.41 -16.63 -10.74
C GLY A 109 -13.81 -17.68 -9.74
N MET A 110 -13.52 -17.37 -8.47
CA MET A 110 -13.98 -18.10 -7.30
C MET A 110 -14.51 -17.10 -6.27
N GLY A 111 -15.64 -17.38 -5.65
CA GLY A 111 -16.21 -16.55 -4.62
C GLY A 111 -16.38 -17.29 -3.31
N PHE A 112 -16.20 -16.56 -2.22
CA PHE A 112 -16.41 -16.98 -0.85
C PHE A 112 -17.47 -16.07 -0.22
N GLY A 113 -18.62 -16.65 0.13
CA GLY A 113 -19.59 -16.02 1.01
C GLY A 113 -19.25 -16.30 2.47
N TRP A 114 -19.99 -15.71 3.33
CA TRP A 114 -19.87 -15.89 4.77
C TRP A 114 -21.25 -15.91 5.44
N ASP A 115 -21.33 -16.67 6.54
CA ASP A 115 -22.51 -16.76 7.44
C ASP A 115 -23.84 -16.93 6.71
N GLY A 116 -23.94 -17.91 5.83
CA GLY A 116 -25.15 -18.15 5.04
C GLY A 116 -25.43 -17.05 4.02
N TRP A 117 -24.39 -16.45 3.47
CA TRP A 117 -24.47 -15.33 2.50
C TRP A 117 -25.07 -14.05 3.12
N GLN A 118 -24.85 -13.81 4.40
CA GLN A 118 -25.26 -12.56 5.03
C GLN A 118 -24.27 -11.43 4.70
N GLY A 119 -24.79 -10.21 4.55
CA GLY A 119 -23.95 -9.03 4.37
C GLY A 119 -23.15 -8.70 5.62
N LYS A 120 -21.92 -8.24 5.44
CA LYS A 120 -21.02 -7.80 6.50
C LYS A 120 -20.77 -6.31 6.42
N ASP A 121 -20.83 -5.65 7.56
CA ASP A 121 -20.42 -4.26 7.70
C ASP A 121 -18.89 -4.17 7.77
N MET A 122 -18.28 -3.73 6.67
CA MET A 122 -16.85 -3.47 6.59
C MET A 122 -16.49 -1.99 6.75
N SER A 123 -17.47 -1.09 6.89
CA SER A 123 -17.24 0.36 6.93
C SER A 123 -16.26 0.79 8.02
N GLN A 124 -16.30 0.10 9.17
CA GLN A 124 -15.45 0.42 10.33
C GLN A 124 -14.06 -0.22 10.27
N VAL A 125 -13.82 -1.13 9.32
CA VAL A 125 -12.57 -1.89 9.25
C VAL A 125 -11.75 -1.61 7.99
N ILE A 126 -12.20 -0.70 7.12
CA ILE A 126 -11.49 -0.37 5.87
C ILE A 126 -10.02 -0.04 6.13
N ASP A 127 -9.72 0.80 7.13
CA ASP A 127 -8.34 1.19 7.49
C ASP A 127 -7.70 0.32 8.58
N LYS A 128 -8.38 -0.73 9.03
CA LYS A 128 -7.98 -1.49 10.24
C LYS A 128 -7.87 -2.98 10.00
N ALA A 129 -8.17 -3.45 8.79
CA ALA A 129 -8.15 -4.86 8.48
C ALA A 129 -7.51 -5.15 7.11
N ALA A 130 -7.11 -6.39 6.94
CA ALA A 130 -6.67 -6.96 5.67
C ALA A 130 -7.26 -8.36 5.48
N ILE A 131 -7.33 -8.81 4.24
CA ILE A 131 -7.60 -10.21 3.91
C ILE A 131 -6.25 -10.89 3.72
N GLN A 132 -6.00 -11.92 4.52
CA GLN A 132 -4.80 -12.74 4.46
C GLN A 132 -5.10 -14.04 3.74
N PHE A 133 -4.15 -14.50 2.92
CA PHE A 133 -4.09 -15.83 2.35
C PHE A 133 -2.77 -16.46 2.76
N LYS A 134 -2.76 -17.73 3.15
CA LYS A 134 -1.56 -18.54 3.14
C LYS A 134 -1.43 -19.18 1.76
N VAL A 135 -0.27 -18.98 1.14
CA VAL A 135 -0.02 -19.46 -0.22
C VAL A 135 1.32 -20.13 -0.33
N ARG A 136 1.41 -21.12 -1.25
CA ARG A 136 2.63 -21.87 -1.53
C ARG A 136 2.65 -22.23 -3.01
N ALA A 137 3.77 -21.99 -3.70
CA ALA A 137 3.93 -22.45 -5.07
C ALA A 137 3.92 -23.99 -5.13
N VAL A 138 3.28 -24.56 -6.14
CA VAL A 138 3.32 -26.01 -6.37
C VAL A 138 4.73 -26.44 -6.75
N LYS A 139 5.42 -25.60 -7.54
CA LYS A 139 6.79 -25.82 -7.97
C LYS A 139 7.50 -24.51 -8.26
N GLY A 140 8.74 -24.39 -7.79
CA GLY A 140 9.64 -23.28 -8.10
C GLY A 140 9.26 -21.99 -7.38
N THR A 141 9.39 -20.85 -8.07
CA THR A 141 9.21 -19.52 -7.51
C THR A 141 8.30 -18.68 -8.40
N LEU A 142 7.33 -17.99 -7.79
CA LEU A 142 6.45 -17.06 -8.46
C LEU A 142 6.79 -15.63 -8.02
N LYS A 143 7.13 -14.77 -8.97
CA LYS A 143 7.45 -13.35 -8.72
C LYS A 143 6.23 -12.43 -8.80
N SER A 144 5.12 -12.94 -9.28
CA SER A 144 3.84 -12.26 -9.36
C SER A 144 2.72 -13.28 -9.33
N LEU A 145 1.56 -12.86 -8.87
CA LEU A 145 0.33 -13.63 -8.94
C LEU A 145 -0.62 -12.94 -9.92
N PRO A 146 -0.96 -13.57 -11.05
CA PRO A 146 -1.93 -13.01 -11.99
C PRO A 146 -3.36 -13.23 -11.44
N LEU A 147 -3.65 -12.64 -10.29
CA LEU A 147 -4.92 -12.69 -9.58
C LEU A 147 -5.39 -11.28 -9.23
N ALA A 148 -6.69 -11.12 -9.11
CA ALA A 148 -7.31 -9.96 -8.48
C ALA A 148 -8.34 -10.42 -7.45
N ALA A 149 -8.51 -9.65 -6.38
CA ALA A 149 -9.57 -9.86 -5.41
C ALA A 149 -10.61 -8.75 -5.52
N CYS A 150 -11.85 -9.09 -5.19
CA CYS A 150 -12.97 -8.18 -5.22
C CYS A 150 -13.82 -8.39 -3.97
N LEU A 151 -14.26 -7.28 -3.37
CA LEU A 151 -15.37 -7.27 -2.43
C LEU A 151 -16.63 -6.84 -3.18
N GLU A 152 -17.70 -7.60 -3.04
CA GLU A 152 -18.97 -7.35 -3.71
C GLU A 152 -20.09 -7.19 -2.70
N ASP A 153 -20.92 -6.16 -2.88
CA ASP A 153 -22.14 -5.98 -2.11
C ASP A 153 -23.37 -6.70 -2.71
N TYR A 154 -24.52 -6.55 -2.08
CA TYR A 154 -25.77 -7.15 -2.58
C TYR A 154 -26.36 -6.46 -3.81
N SER A 155 -25.92 -5.25 -4.14
CA SER A 155 -26.31 -4.59 -5.39
C SER A 155 -25.55 -5.12 -6.60
N GLY A 156 -24.47 -5.88 -6.36
CA GLY A 156 -23.53 -6.32 -7.37
C GLY A 156 -22.44 -5.27 -7.67
N SER A 157 -22.36 -4.20 -6.88
CA SER A 157 -21.26 -3.26 -6.95
C SER A 157 -20.00 -3.89 -6.38
N GLN A 158 -18.86 -3.59 -6.99
CA GLN A 158 -17.59 -4.28 -6.76
C GLN A 158 -16.46 -3.29 -6.56
N VAL A 159 -15.55 -3.62 -5.62
CA VAL A 159 -14.30 -2.92 -5.42
C VAL A 159 -13.13 -3.90 -5.51
N TRP A 160 -12.10 -3.57 -6.25
CA TRP A 160 -11.04 -4.47 -6.67
C TRP A 160 -9.67 -4.12 -6.11
N ILE A 161 -8.82 -5.14 -5.99
CA ILE A 161 -7.37 -5.04 -5.75
C ILE A 161 -6.62 -6.10 -6.57
N GLY A 162 -5.53 -5.73 -7.23
CA GLY A 162 -4.62 -6.68 -7.88
C GLY A 162 -3.62 -7.27 -6.88
N PHE A 163 -3.24 -8.54 -7.07
CA PHE A 163 -2.18 -9.19 -6.29
C PHE A 163 -0.80 -8.72 -6.79
N SER A 164 -0.38 -7.57 -6.33
CA SER A 164 0.94 -7.01 -6.62
C SER A 164 2.04 -7.65 -5.76
N PRO A 165 3.32 -7.53 -6.11
CA PRO A 165 4.41 -7.97 -5.23
C PRO A 165 4.36 -7.35 -3.82
N LYS A 166 3.75 -6.18 -3.66
CA LYS A 166 3.53 -5.53 -2.34
C LYS A 166 2.60 -6.32 -1.42
N CYS A 167 1.72 -7.14 -2.00
CA CYS A 167 0.82 -8.01 -1.23
C CYS A 167 1.54 -9.26 -0.72
N ILE A 168 2.72 -9.61 -1.24
CA ILE A 168 3.40 -10.88 -1.00
C ILE A 168 4.52 -10.67 0.00
N GLU A 169 4.52 -11.41 1.08
CA GLU A 169 5.62 -11.42 2.05
C GLU A 169 6.93 -11.79 1.37
N GLY A 170 7.95 -10.92 1.50
CA GLY A 170 9.21 -11.07 0.77
C GLY A 170 9.13 -10.82 -0.73
N GLY A 171 7.97 -10.45 -1.28
CA GLY A 171 7.76 -10.08 -2.69
C GLY A 171 7.75 -11.25 -3.68
N ILE A 172 7.91 -12.48 -3.20
CA ILE A 172 7.93 -13.70 -4.01
C ILE A 172 7.24 -14.85 -3.27
N ILE A 173 6.68 -15.80 -4.02
CA ILE A 173 6.12 -17.05 -3.48
C ILE A 173 7.02 -18.19 -3.88
N THR A 174 7.37 -19.05 -2.93
CA THR A 174 8.21 -20.24 -3.11
C THR A 174 7.44 -21.50 -2.77
N GLU A 175 8.13 -22.64 -2.75
CA GLU A 175 7.60 -23.91 -2.26
C GLU A 175 7.45 -23.95 -0.72
N GLU A 176 7.73 -22.84 -0.03
CA GLU A 176 7.40 -22.63 1.38
C GLU A 176 6.16 -21.74 1.52
N TRP A 177 5.42 -21.91 2.62
CA TRP A 177 4.25 -21.11 2.88
C TRP A 177 4.59 -19.64 3.15
N SER A 178 3.91 -18.75 2.45
CA SER A 178 4.08 -17.30 2.57
C SER A 178 2.71 -16.63 2.80
N ASN A 179 2.73 -15.43 3.35
CA ASN A 179 1.53 -14.60 3.44
C ASN A 179 1.33 -13.80 2.16
N VAL A 180 0.09 -13.76 1.69
CA VAL A 180 -0.42 -12.71 0.81
C VAL A 180 -1.41 -11.89 1.63
N ILE A 181 -1.18 -10.59 1.73
CA ILE A 181 -2.00 -9.68 2.52
C ILE A 181 -2.58 -8.61 1.61
N LEU A 182 -3.90 -8.52 1.61
CA LEU A 182 -4.67 -7.52 0.88
C LEU A 182 -5.30 -6.56 1.89
N PRO A 183 -4.64 -5.42 2.23
CA PRO A 183 -5.24 -4.43 3.11
C PRO A 183 -6.56 -3.93 2.51
N ILE A 184 -7.61 -3.88 3.30
CA ILE A 184 -8.92 -3.43 2.82
C ILE A 184 -8.85 -1.99 2.33
N ALA A 185 -8.02 -1.16 2.94
CA ALA A 185 -7.74 0.21 2.50
C ALA A 185 -7.13 0.32 1.08
N GLU A 186 -6.51 -0.76 0.57
CA GLU A 186 -5.84 -0.76 -0.73
C GLU A 186 -6.77 -1.13 -1.91
N PHE A 187 -7.99 -1.56 -1.64
CA PHE A 187 -8.98 -1.74 -2.69
C PHE A 187 -9.31 -0.38 -3.33
N GLU A 188 -9.66 -0.39 -4.62
CA GLU A 188 -9.92 0.81 -5.42
C GLU A 188 -11.30 1.43 -5.13
N TRP A 189 -11.54 1.83 -3.87
CA TRP A 189 -12.83 2.36 -3.38
C TRP A 189 -13.34 3.54 -4.20
N GLU A 190 -12.45 4.39 -4.71
CA GLU A 190 -12.78 5.54 -5.55
C GLU A 190 -13.44 5.14 -6.89
N ASN A 191 -13.16 3.92 -7.37
CA ASN A 191 -13.75 3.37 -8.59
C ASN A 191 -15.10 2.68 -8.34
N ALA A 192 -15.54 2.62 -7.09
CA ALA A 192 -16.76 1.93 -6.66
C ALA A 192 -17.71 2.85 -5.84
N PRO A 193 -18.12 4.01 -6.38
CA PRO A 193 -18.90 5.01 -5.62
C PRO A 193 -20.29 4.53 -5.20
N ASN A 194 -20.80 3.46 -5.81
CA ASN A 194 -22.12 2.88 -5.51
C ASN A 194 -22.04 1.66 -4.61
N LEU A 195 -20.85 1.22 -4.22
CA LEU A 195 -20.69 0.07 -3.34
C LEU A 195 -21.12 0.44 -1.92
N ASP A 196 -21.95 -0.41 -1.32
CA ASP A 196 -22.38 -0.29 0.06
C ASP A 196 -21.44 -1.05 1.01
N PRO A 197 -20.51 -0.36 1.70
CA PRO A 197 -19.56 -1.00 2.60
C PRO A 197 -20.21 -1.60 3.86
N TYR A 198 -21.45 -1.21 4.18
CA TYR A 198 -22.21 -1.78 5.29
C TYR A 198 -22.77 -3.17 4.99
N ASN A 199 -22.70 -3.62 3.74
CA ASN A 199 -23.41 -4.81 3.32
C ASN A 199 -22.64 -5.65 2.30
N ILE A 200 -21.37 -5.91 2.58
CA ILE A 200 -20.50 -6.72 1.73
C ILE A 200 -20.90 -8.18 1.78
N LYS A 201 -21.23 -8.73 0.63
CA LYS A 201 -21.80 -10.07 0.45
C LYS A 201 -20.75 -11.17 0.37
N GLN A 202 -19.63 -10.90 -0.33
CA GLN A 202 -18.63 -11.93 -0.64
C GLN A 202 -17.26 -11.35 -1.01
N LEU A 203 -16.25 -12.20 -0.87
CA LEU A 203 -14.94 -12.06 -1.49
C LEU A 203 -14.92 -12.85 -2.80
N ILE A 204 -14.49 -12.24 -3.89
CA ILE A 204 -14.26 -12.90 -5.17
C ILE A 204 -12.77 -12.86 -5.49
N VAL A 205 -12.22 -13.97 -5.97
CA VAL A 205 -10.88 -14.04 -6.56
C VAL A 205 -11.02 -14.29 -8.06
N GLN A 206 -10.46 -13.40 -8.87
CA GLN A 206 -10.40 -13.52 -10.32
C GLN A 206 -9.04 -14.05 -10.73
N PHE A 207 -9.03 -14.99 -11.65
CA PHE A 207 -7.84 -15.63 -12.17
C PHE A 207 -7.51 -15.10 -13.57
N GLU A 208 -6.26 -14.67 -13.76
CA GLU A 208 -5.74 -14.18 -15.03
C GLU A 208 -4.56 -15.04 -15.50
N ALA A 209 -4.26 -15.02 -16.79
CA ALA A 209 -3.21 -15.83 -17.40
C ALA A 209 -3.31 -17.33 -17.05
N ASP A 210 -2.28 -17.90 -16.43
CA ASP A 210 -2.20 -19.28 -15.97
C ASP A 210 -1.44 -19.37 -14.65
N GLY A 211 -1.65 -20.42 -13.90
CA GLY A 211 -0.95 -20.66 -12.64
C GLY A 211 -1.40 -21.90 -11.88
N GLU A 212 -0.62 -22.23 -10.87
CA GLU A 212 -0.86 -23.34 -9.96
C GLU A 212 -0.37 -22.99 -8.56
N LEU A 213 -1.24 -23.11 -7.55
CA LEU A 213 -0.97 -22.59 -6.21
C LEU A 213 -1.68 -23.41 -5.15
N TYR A 214 -1.00 -23.74 -4.05
CA TYR A 214 -1.66 -24.16 -2.83
C TYR A 214 -2.11 -22.93 -2.04
N VAL A 215 -3.33 -22.99 -1.53
CA VAL A 215 -3.94 -21.92 -0.72
C VAL A 215 -4.56 -22.51 0.54
N ASP A 216 -4.29 -21.87 1.65
CA ASP A 216 -4.83 -22.23 2.95
C ASP A 216 -5.13 -20.96 3.77
N GLU A 217 -5.88 -21.09 4.85
CA GLU A 217 -6.19 -20.04 5.81
C GLU A 217 -6.49 -18.67 5.19
N ILE A 218 -7.64 -18.54 4.54
CA ILE A 218 -8.13 -17.22 4.10
C ILE A 218 -8.86 -16.58 5.28
N LYS A 219 -8.34 -15.45 5.78
CA LYS A 219 -8.83 -14.80 7.01
C LYS A 219 -8.92 -13.29 6.85
N VAL A 220 -9.82 -12.65 7.58
CA VAL A 220 -9.74 -11.23 7.89
C VAL A 220 -8.88 -11.07 9.13
N ILE A 221 -7.85 -10.23 9.04
CA ILE A 221 -6.90 -9.99 10.13
C ILE A 221 -6.83 -8.50 10.47
N PRO A 222 -6.47 -8.13 11.71
CA PRO A 222 -6.13 -6.75 12.05
C PRO A 222 -4.97 -6.28 11.20
N TYR A 223 -5.11 -5.10 10.60
CA TYR A 223 -4.06 -4.50 9.78
C TYR A 223 -4.19 -2.98 9.79
N ASP A 224 -3.13 -2.26 10.10
CA ASP A 224 -3.17 -0.82 10.26
C ASP A 224 -2.85 -0.12 8.93
N GLY A 225 -3.88 0.33 8.23
CA GLY A 225 -3.81 1.11 6.99
C GLY A 225 -3.57 0.27 5.73
N GLY A 226 -2.73 0.82 4.84
CA GLY A 226 -2.41 0.23 3.54
C GLY A 226 -0.92 -0.01 3.35
N PHE A 227 -0.46 -0.01 2.09
CA PHE A 227 0.95 -0.20 1.72
C PHE A 227 1.80 1.07 1.85
N ASN A 228 1.18 2.21 2.12
CA ASN A 228 1.91 3.45 2.25
C ASN A 228 2.79 3.43 3.50
N LYS A 229 4.02 3.89 3.35
CA LYS A 229 4.94 4.09 4.46
C LYS A 229 4.38 5.15 5.41
N ARG A 230 4.67 5.01 6.70
CA ARG A 230 4.15 5.87 7.74
C ARG A 230 5.25 6.54 8.55
N LEU A 231 5.14 7.85 8.67
CA LEU A 231 5.90 8.67 9.62
C LEU A 231 4.96 9.00 10.78
N LYS A 232 5.24 8.45 11.96
CA LYS A 232 4.42 8.68 13.17
C LYS A 232 5.07 9.76 14.02
N THR A 233 4.32 10.78 14.41
CA THR A 233 4.83 11.85 15.26
C THR A 233 3.77 12.27 16.29
N SER A 234 4.17 13.08 17.28
CA SER A 234 3.28 13.62 18.31
C SER A 234 3.43 15.14 18.33
N ILE A 235 2.35 15.84 18.65
CA ILE A 235 2.41 17.27 18.88
C ILE A 235 2.97 17.50 20.27
N SER A 236 4.03 18.30 20.36
CA SER A 236 4.63 18.73 21.62
C SER A 236 4.11 20.12 21.99
N ASN A 237 3.80 20.33 23.24
CA ASN A 237 3.36 21.65 23.73
C ASN A 237 4.52 22.64 23.94
N SER A 238 5.77 22.17 23.85
CA SER A 238 6.94 23.02 24.01
C SER A 238 8.11 22.45 23.20
N VAL A 239 8.31 22.96 22.00
CA VAL A 239 9.48 22.66 21.19
C VAL A 239 10.50 23.78 21.37
N ARG A 240 11.76 23.41 21.63
CA ARG A 240 12.87 24.35 21.84
C ARG A 240 13.94 24.26 20.76
N ILE A 241 13.56 23.73 19.60
CA ILE A 241 14.46 23.59 18.48
C ILE A 241 14.86 25.00 17.98
N LYS A 242 16.16 25.22 17.89
CA LYS A 242 16.73 26.41 17.27
C LYS A 242 17.28 26.03 15.92
N ILE A 243 16.80 26.67 14.89
CA ILE A 243 17.28 26.41 13.53
C ILE A 243 18.64 27.07 13.31
N ASP A 244 19.70 26.35 13.70
CA ASP A 244 21.09 26.84 13.59
C ASP A 244 22.05 25.84 12.91
N GLY A 245 21.51 24.70 12.50
CA GLY A 245 22.24 23.62 11.83
C GLY A 245 22.73 22.55 12.79
N ASN A 246 22.59 22.73 14.10
CA ASN A 246 23.00 21.77 15.12
C ASN A 246 21.82 21.01 15.69
N SER A 247 21.80 19.70 15.60
CA SER A 247 20.75 18.84 16.16
C SER A 247 21.06 18.41 17.60
N ASN A 248 21.43 19.37 18.46
CA ASN A 248 21.82 19.09 19.82
C ASN A 248 20.63 19.06 20.81
N GLU A 249 19.45 19.46 20.37
CA GLU A 249 18.27 19.50 21.21
C GLU A 249 17.75 18.10 21.54
N ASP A 250 17.24 17.93 22.75
CA ASP A 250 16.67 16.68 23.24
C ASP A 250 15.47 16.22 22.39
N GLU A 251 14.77 17.16 21.77
CA GLU A 251 13.67 16.91 20.86
C GLU A 251 14.10 16.05 19.68
N TRP A 252 15.27 16.34 19.08
CA TRP A 252 15.82 15.53 17.99
C TRP A 252 16.26 14.14 18.44
N ALA A 253 16.76 14.00 19.67
CA ALA A 253 17.15 12.70 20.20
C ALA A 253 15.94 11.75 20.29
N ASN A 254 14.77 12.28 20.66
CA ASN A 254 13.53 11.52 20.87
C ASN A 254 12.62 11.48 19.63
N ALA A 255 12.93 12.27 18.59
CA ALA A 255 12.11 12.35 17.38
C ALA A 255 12.12 11.04 16.62
N GLN A 256 10.95 10.66 16.13
CA GLN A 256 10.82 9.56 15.18
C GLN A 256 11.32 9.99 13.81
N GLY A 257 11.93 9.06 13.09
CA GLY A 257 12.47 9.31 11.78
C GLY A 257 12.12 8.20 10.80
N ILE A 258 12.33 8.52 9.56
CA ILE A 258 12.27 7.62 8.43
C ILE A 258 13.65 7.54 7.76
N GLU A 259 13.88 6.45 7.08
CA GLU A 259 15.07 6.24 6.27
C GLU A 259 14.65 5.82 4.88
N PHE A 260 15.30 6.39 3.86
CA PHE A 260 15.15 5.98 2.49
C PHE A 260 16.49 6.19 1.78
N ASP A 261 16.94 5.14 1.11
CA ASP A 261 18.28 5.07 0.57
C ASP A 261 19.36 5.40 1.65
N SER A 262 20.13 6.46 1.48
CA SER A 262 21.15 6.94 2.43
C SER A 262 20.68 8.13 3.27
N TYR A 263 19.43 8.55 3.13
CA TYR A 263 18.85 9.73 3.78
C TYR A 263 18.03 9.35 5.00
N ARG A 264 18.16 10.17 6.04
CA ARG A 264 17.36 10.05 7.25
C ARG A 264 16.67 11.38 7.53
N ILE A 265 15.34 11.34 7.71
CA ILE A 265 14.55 12.49 8.10
C ILE A 265 13.88 12.21 9.43
N LYS A 266 14.08 13.08 10.42
CA LYS A 266 13.31 13.10 11.66
C LYS A 266 12.30 14.24 11.64
N THR A 267 11.20 14.07 12.36
CA THR A 267 10.13 15.08 12.41
C THR A 267 9.70 15.34 13.84
N VAL A 268 9.60 16.61 14.18
CA VAL A 268 9.03 17.15 15.43
C VAL A 268 7.97 18.18 15.03
N MET A 269 6.96 18.37 15.86
CA MET A 269 5.96 19.41 15.64
C MET A 269 5.45 19.99 16.96
N ASP A 270 5.03 21.24 16.90
CA ASP A 270 4.28 21.93 17.94
C ASP A 270 2.95 22.46 17.36
N GLU A 271 2.31 23.37 18.06
CA GLU A 271 1.03 23.96 17.64
C GLU A 271 1.16 24.95 16.47
N GLU A 272 2.37 25.45 16.18
CA GLU A 272 2.62 26.49 15.19
C GLU A 272 3.47 26.02 14.02
N ASN A 273 4.33 25.01 14.23
CA ASN A 273 5.36 24.62 13.27
C ASN A 273 5.50 23.10 13.13
N ILE A 274 5.95 22.67 11.95
CA ILE A 274 6.55 21.37 11.75
C ILE A 274 8.05 21.53 11.47
N TYR A 275 8.85 20.67 12.09
CA TYR A 275 10.31 20.69 12.01
C TYR A 275 10.79 19.39 11.37
N PHE A 276 11.78 19.50 10.50
CA PHE A 276 12.47 18.36 9.90
C PHE A 276 13.97 18.47 10.13
N LEU A 277 14.59 17.34 10.47
CA LEU A 277 16.03 17.16 10.50
C LEU A 277 16.42 16.15 9.43
N LEU A 278 17.05 16.62 8.37
CA LEU A 278 17.62 15.79 7.30
C LEU A 278 19.10 15.52 7.58
N ASN A 279 19.49 14.24 7.61
CA ASN A 279 20.87 13.78 7.75
C ASN A 279 21.23 12.80 6.64
N PHE A 280 22.45 12.92 6.08
CA PHE A 280 23.02 11.96 5.15
C PHE A 280 24.54 12.10 5.08
N LEU A 281 25.22 11.08 4.56
CA LEU A 281 26.65 11.08 4.34
C LEU A 281 26.97 11.36 2.86
N SER A 282 27.85 12.34 2.59
CA SER A 282 28.33 12.64 1.26
C SER A 282 29.70 13.34 1.30
N ASN A 283 30.60 12.93 0.43
CA ASN A 283 31.84 13.64 0.21
C ASN A 283 31.71 14.73 -0.87
N ASP A 284 30.59 14.77 -1.59
CA ASP A 284 30.34 15.76 -2.62
C ASP A 284 29.70 17.01 -2.01
N PRO A 285 30.18 18.21 -2.37
CA PRO A 285 29.56 19.45 -1.95
C PRO A 285 28.15 19.59 -2.53
N MET A 286 27.25 20.22 -1.78
CA MET A 286 25.91 20.55 -2.28
C MET A 286 25.99 21.60 -3.38
N ARG A 287 25.28 21.35 -4.49
CA ARG A 287 25.24 22.22 -5.66
C ARG A 287 23.82 22.45 -6.12
N ASN A 288 23.39 23.69 -6.02
CA ASN A 288 22.07 24.06 -6.55
C ASN A 288 22.06 25.54 -6.92
N PRO A 289 22.43 25.91 -8.15
CA PRO A 289 22.35 27.28 -8.62
C PRO A 289 20.95 27.74 -8.95
N PHE A 290 19.97 26.84 -8.91
CA PHE A 290 18.60 27.11 -9.31
C PHE A 290 17.79 27.76 -8.18
N THR A 291 16.79 28.52 -8.56
CA THR A 291 15.87 29.22 -7.66
C THR A 291 14.42 28.98 -8.09
N GLU A 292 13.48 29.30 -7.21
CA GLU A 292 12.05 29.24 -7.52
C GLU A 292 11.62 27.87 -8.06
N GLY A 293 10.85 27.86 -9.12
CA GLY A 293 10.31 26.65 -9.72
C GLY A 293 11.33 25.64 -10.24
N GLU A 294 12.60 26.05 -10.36
CA GLU A 294 13.68 25.23 -10.90
C GLU A 294 14.56 24.56 -9.80
N ILE A 295 14.25 24.75 -8.53
CA ILE A 295 15.03 24.23 -7.38
C ILE A 295 15.28 22.71 -7.51
N PHE A 296 14.35 21.96 -8.02
CA PHE A 296 14.45 20.49 -8.20
C PHE A 296 15.58 20.06 -9.15
N ASN A 297 16.17 20.97 -9.93
CA ASN A 297 17.26 20.64 -10.86
C ASN A 297 18.63 20.56 -10.18
N GLY A 298 18.78 21.01 -8.94
CA GLY A 298 20.01 20.89 -8.14
C GLY A 298 19.86 19.95 -6.95
N ASP A 299 20.76 20.06 -5.97
CA ASP A 299 20.63 19.36 -4.68
C ASP A 299 19.50 20.00 -3.88
N ALA A 300 18.40 19.27 -3.71
CA ALA A 300 17.20 19.77 -3.06
C ALA A 300 16.47 18.67 -2.26
N LEU A 301 15.75 19.09 -1.24
CA LEU A 301 14.72 18.27 -0.60
C LEU A 301 13.36 18.74 -1.11
N GLU A 302 12.59 17.82 -1.67
CA GLU A 302 11.20 18.05 -2.00
C GLU A 302 10.29 17.43 -0.95
N ILE A 303 9.26 18.17 -0.53
CA ILE A 303 8.23 17.71 0.40
C ILE A 303 6.86 17.93 -0.25
N ALA A 304 6.15 16.85 -0.58
CA ALA A 304 4.75 16.94 -0.95
C ALA A 304 3.89 16.69 0.29
N PHE A 305 2.85 17.47 0.48
CA PHE A 305 2.04 17.47 1.69
C PHE A 305 0.57 17.77 1.41
N SER A 306 -0.34 17.10 2.13
CA SER A 306 -1.77 17.43 2.14
C SER A 306 -2.21 17.90 3.51
N SER A 307 -2.78 19.10 3.59
CA SER A 307 -3.32 19.65 4.83
C SER A 307 -4.70 19.09 5.19
N ASN A 308 -5.35 18.32 4.32
CA ASN A 308 -6.64 17.72 4.58
C ASN A 308 -6.53 16.22 4.90
N PRO A 309 -6.76 15.80 6.16
CA PRO A 309 -6.68 14.41 6.56
C PRO A 309 -7.84 13.55 6.04
N ASP A 310 -8.94 14.17 5.58
CA ASP A 310 -10.13 13.48 5.09
C ASP A 310 -10.10 13.19 3.59
N LEU A 311 -9.08 13.69 2.89
CA LEU A 311 -8.96 13.42 1.45
C LEU A 311 -8.60 11.96 1.19
N GLN A 312 -9.23 11.41 0.15
CA GLN A 312 -8.94 10.05 -0.30
C GLN A 312 -7.46 9.88 -0.64
N ARG A 313 -6.82 8.88 -0.04
CA ARG A 313 -5.39 8.59 -0.20
C ARG A 313 -5.02 8.10 -1.59
N LYS A 314 -5.97 7.55 -2.34
CA LYS A 314 -5.78 7.01 -3.71
C LYS A 314 -6.06 8.00 -4.82
N ARG A 315 -6.38 9.27 -4.50
CA ARG A 315 -6.61 10.29 -5.50
C ARG A 315 -5.36 10.54 -6.36
N LYS A 316 -5.57 10.76 -7.64
CA LYS A 316 -4.48 10.94 -8.62
C LYS A 316 -4.23 12.41 -9.00
N HIS A 317 -4.96 13.32 -8.38
CA HIS A 317 -4.88 14.76 -8.69
C HIS A 317 -4.73 15.57 -7.43
N TYR A 318 -4.00 16.67 -7.54
CA TYR A 318 -3.87 17.67 -6.49
C TYR A 318 -5.20 18.38 -6.23
N TYR A 319 -5.42 18.69 -4.96
CA TYR A 319 -6.46 19.61 -4.51
C TYR A 319 -5.81 20.89 -3.98
N THR A 320 -6.64 21.91 -3.71
CA THR A 320 -6.18 23.19 -3.16
C THR A 320 -5.54 23.09 -1.78
N THR A 321 -5.75 21.97 -1.09
CA THR A 321 -5.15 21.63 0.21
C THR A 321 -3.81 20.92 0.09
N ASP A 322 -3.36 20.62 -1.10
CA ASP A 322 -2.08 19.99 -1.35
C ASP A 322 -1.01 21.00 -1.65
N GLN A 323 0.20 20.72 -1.23
CA GLN A 323 1.38 21.53 -1.45
C GLN A 323 2.54 20.69 -1.94
N HIS A 324 3.44 21.30 -2.69
CA HIS A 324 4.68 20.70 -3.10
C HIS A 324 5.80 21.72 -2.90
N ILE A 325 6.68 21.44 -1.96
CA ILE A 325 7.67 22.37 -1.43
C ILE A 325 9.06 21.87 -1.82
N GLY A 326 9.86 22.76 -2.42
CA GLY A 326 11.28 22.54 -2.69
C GLY A 326 12.17 23.37 -1.79
N ILE A 327 13.21 22.74 -1.23
CA ILE A 327 14.19 23.35 -0.34
C ILE A 327 15.56 23.21 -0.98
N ASN A 328 16.18 24.36 -1.31
CA ASN A 328 17.54 24.40 -1.83
C ASN A 328 18.55 24.06 -0.71
N LEU A 329 19.38 23.03 -0.91
CA LEU A 329 20.35 22.56 0.08
C LEU A 329 21.78 23.11 -0.12
N ALA A 330 22.01 23.97 -1.12
CA ALA A 330 23.32 24.50 -1.46
C ALA A 330 23.62 25.89 -0.90
N GLY A 331 23.14 26.20 0.31
CA GLY A 331 23.53 27.42 1.04
C GLY A 331 22.67 28.66 0.82
N ASN A 332 21.78 28.65 -0.15
CA ASN A 332 20.73 29.65 -0.30
C ASN A 332 19.46 29.05 0.28
N ALA A 333 19.15 29.33 1.54
CA ALA A 333 17.96 28.82 2.24
C ALA A 333 16.66 29.27 1.55
N ASN A 334 16.47 28.85 0.32
CA ASN A 334 15.35 29.22 -0.53
C ASN A 334 14.32 28.08 -0.49
N VAL A 335 13.14 28.39 0.01
CA VAL A 335 12.01 27.45 0.08
C VAL A 335 10.94 27.94 -0.84
N TRP A 336 10.57 27.09 -1.81
CA TRP A 336 9.58 27.40 -2.84
C TRP A 336 8.40 26.42 -2.77
N ASP A 337 7.20 26.94 -2.89
CA ASP A 337 6.01 26.13 -3.06
C ASP A 337 5.52 26.22 -4.52
N TRP A 338 5.51 25.07 -5.21
CA TRP A 338 5.09 24.98 -6.62
C TRP A 338 3.58 25.18 -6.82
N GLN A 339 2.76 24.89 -5.80
CA GLN A 339 1.30 25.06 -5.92
C GLN A 339 0.91 26.54 -5.83
N SER A 340 1.43 27.25 -4.86
CA SER A 340 1.19 28.69 -4.72
C SER A 340 2.07 29.54 -5.66
N ARG A 341 3.13 28.93 -6.22
CA ARG A 341 4.18 29.60 -7.00
C ARG A 341 4.81 30.76 -6.25
N ALA A 342 5.16 30.53 -5.00
CA ALA A 342 5.66 31.55 -4.10
C ALA A 342 6.76 31.01 -3.18
N HIS A 343 7.61 31.92 -2.69
CA HIS A 343 8.54 31.62 -1.62
C HIS A 343 7.80 31.50 -0.29
N LEU A 344 8.10 30.46 0.48
CA LEU A 344 7.71 30.34 1.86
C LEU A 344 8.66 31.14 2.75
N LYS A 345 8.46 32.45 2.83
CA LYS A 345 9.38 33.39 3.47
C LYS A 345 9.58 33.18 4.97
N GLU A 346 8.61 32.55 5.63
CA GLU A 346 8.64 32.29 7.07
C GLU A 346 9.27 30.93 7.38
N ALA A 347 9.55 30.09 6.39
CA ALA A 347 10.28 28.87 6.57
C ALA A 347 11.75 29.17 6.85
N LEU A 348 12.33 28.47 7.82
CA LEU A 348 13.74 28.61 8.21
C LEU A 348 14.50 27.34 7.85
N VAL A 349 15.70 27.51 7.32
CA VAL A 349 16.61 26.41 6.99
C VAL A 349 18.02 26.78 7.46
N ALA A 350 18.63 25.88 8.22
CA ALA A 350 20.04 25.99 8.59
C ALA A 350 20.75 24.66 8.35
N SER A 351 22.06 24.72 8.10
CA SER A 351 22.83 23.51 7.83
C SER A 351 24.18 23.52 8.54
N GLU A 352 24.64 22.34 8.88
CA GLU A 352 26.00 22.09 9.33
C GLU A 352 26.59 20.91 8.56
N ILE A 353 27.88 21.02 8.20
CA ILE A 353 28.63 19.94 7.56
C ILE A 353 29.80 19.58 8.46
N LYS A 354 29.81 18.35 8.98
CA LYS A 354 30.85 17.79 9.83
C LYS A 354 31.54 16.61 9.14
N GLY A 355 32.66 16.87 8.50
CA GLY A 355 33.32 15.85 7.66
C GLY A 355 32.47 15.50 6.45
N ASP A 356 32.03 14.26 6.38
CA ASP A 356 31.12 13.74 5.34
C ASP A 356 29.64 13.78 5.74
N LEU A 357 29.34 14.12 7.00
CA LEU A 357 27.97 14.26 7.49
C LEU A 357 27.38 15.61 7.10
N HIS A 358 26.33 15.59 6.31
CA HIS A 358 25.49 16.75 6.01
C HIS A 358 24.23 16.71 6.87
N GLN A 359 23.94 17.84 7.51
CA GLN A 359 22.81 18.02 8.41
C GLN A 359 22.08 19.29 8.06
N PHE A 360 20.74 19.20 7.96
CA PHE A 360 19.86 20.33 7.68
C PHE A 360 18.72 20.34 8.66
N GLU A 361 18.52 21.47 9.33
CA GLU A 361 17.33 21.74 10.12
C GLU A 361 16.38 22.64 9.34
N ILE A 362 15.12 22.28 9.32
CA ILE A 362 14.08 22.93 8.54
C ILE A 362 12.88 23.16 9.46
N GLN A 363 12.41 24.39 9.53
CA GLN A 363 11.17 24.77 10.19
C GLN A 363 10.19 25.32 9.16
N ILE A 364 8.98 24.78 9.14
CA ILE A 364 7.89 25.27 8.28
C ILE A 364 6.71 25.63 9.18
N PRO A 365 6.28 26.91 9.21
CA PRO A 365 5.07 27.30 9.92
C PRO A 365 3.82 26.61 9.34
N LEU A 366 2.90 26.19 10.19
CA LEU A 366 1.66 25.53 9.78
C LEU A 366 0.80 26.46 8.90
N SER A 367 0.84 27.76 9.16
CA SER A 367 0.20 28.79 8.33
C SER A 367 0.67 28.75 6.87
N SER A 368 1.95 28.40 6.64
CA SER A 368 2.52 28.23 5.30
C SER A 368 2.04 26.93 4.62
N LEU A 369 1.50 25.99 5.37
CA LEU A 369 0.94 24.71 4.90
C LEU A 369 -0.58 24.77 4.76
N ASN A 370 -1.21 25.94 4.90
CA ASN A 370 -2.65 26.12 4.91
C ASN A 370 -3.37 25.21 5.95
N ILE A 371 -2.73 25.04 7.10
CA ILE A 371 -3.26 24.26 8.21
C ILE A 371 -3.21 25.11 9.49
N ASP A 372 -4.31 25.17 10.23
CA ASP A 372 -4.37 25.89 11.50
C ASP A 372 -3.73 25.09 12.63
N SER A 373 -3.97 23.78 12.63
CA SER A 373 -3.40 22.84 13.60
C SER A 373 -3.50 21.41 13.12
N PHE A 374 -2.56 20.56 13.52
CA PHE A 374 -2.69 19.12 13.35
C PHE A 374 -3.67 18.51 14.35
N GLU A 375 -4.52 17.62 13.91
CA GLU A 375 -5.46 16.90 14.76
C GLU A 375 -4.86 15.58 15.26
N LYS A 376 -4.89 15.35 16.58
CA LYS A 376 -4.43 14.08 17.18
C LYS A 376 -5.26 12.90 16.68
N GLY A 377 -4.59 11.81 16.30
CA GLY A 377 -5.21 10.60 15.77
C GLY A 377 -5.57 10.65 14.29
N ARG A 378 -5.23 11.74 13.59
CA ARG A 378 -5.48 11.89 12.15
C ARG A 378 -4.24 11.54 11.33
N THR A 379 -4.47 11.27 10.05
CA THR A 379 -3.43 10.91 9.08
C THR A 379 -3.48 11.89 7.91
N TYR A 380 -2.33 12.45 7.56
CA TYR A 380 -2.13 13.40 6.47
C TYR A 380 -1.27 12.76 5.38
N GLY A 381 -1.40 13.20 4.14
CA GLY A 381 -0.51 12.78 3.06
C GLY A 381 0.84 13.50 3.17
N ILE A 382 1.95 12.76 3.02
CA ILE A 382 3.30 13.34 2.96
C ILE A 382 4.21 12.47 2.10
N GLU A 383 5.06 13.11 1.29
CA GLU A 383 6.13 12.45 0.54
C GLU A 383 7.41 13.25 0.66
N PHE A 384 8.53 12.55 0.64
CA PHE A 384 9.85 13.14 0.61
C PHE A 384 10.61 12.65 -0.62
N ALA A 385 11.24 13.58 -1.33
CA ALA A 385 12.19 13.24 -2.37
C ALA A 385 13.47 14.04 -2.19
N MET A 386 14.60 13.37 -2.40
CA MET A 386 15.92 13.98 -2.35
C MET A 386 16.49 14.02 -3.76
N ASP A 387 16.68 15.21 -4.30
CA ASP A 387 17.35 15.45 -5.56
C ASP A 387 18.85 15.56 -5.36
N ARG A 388 19.61 14.90 -6.23
CA ARG A 388 21.08 14.99 -6.25
C ARG A 388 21.56 15.50 -7.59
N SER A 389 22.40 16.52 -7.54
CA SER A 389 23.02 17.07 -8.73
C SER A 389 24.28 16.30 -9.13
N SER A 390 24.65 16.45 -10.37
CA SER A 390 25.94 16.03 -10.88
C SER A 390 26.98 17.17 -10.70
N ASP A 391 28.22 16.85 -11.03
CA ASP A 391 29.29 17.85 -11.18
C ASP A 391 28.97 18.99 -12.17
N LYS A 392 27.94 18.79 -13.01
CA LYS A 392 27.41 19.78 -13.97
C LYS A 392 26.27 20.63 -13.41
N GLU A 393 26.02 20.53 -12.10
CA GLU A 393 25.00 21.32 -11.40
C GLU A 393 23.55 21.07 -11.88
N VAL A 394 23.30 19.91 -12.50
CA VAL A 394 21.96 19.48 -12.94
C VAL A 394 21.59 18.21 -12.23
N ARG A 395 20.33 18.05 -11.87
CA ARG A 395 19.81 16.85 -11.22
C ARG A 395 20.18 15.59 -12.03
N LYS A 396 20.81 14.66 -11.35
CA LYS A 396 21.21 13.36 -11.90
C LYS A 396 20.33 12.22 -11.39
N GLU A 397 19.94 12.29 -10.12
CA GLU A 397 19.20 11.24 -9.43
C GLU A 397 18.15 11.87 -8.53
N GLN A 398 17.06 11.14 -8.30
CA GLN A 398 16.04 11.48 -7.31
C GLN A 398 15.71 10.24 -6.50
N PHE A 399 15.83 10.34 -5.19
CA PHE A 399 15.49 9.29 -4.22
C PHE A 399 14.19 9.68 -3.55
N ARG A 400 13.23 8.76 -3.50
CA ARG A 400 11.88 9.02 -2.98
C ARG A 400 11.54 8.06 -1.85
N TRP A 401 10.84 8.54 -0.85
CA TRP A 401 10.52 7.75 0.33
C TRP A 401 9.46 6.68 0.08
N ASN A 402 8.22 7.06 -0.17
CA ASN A 402 7.13 6.11 -0.39
C ASN A 402 7.01 5.69 -1.85
N SER A 403 7.22 6.63 -2.76
CA SER A 403 7.13 6.42 -4.19
C SER A 403 8.44 5.94 -4.85
N TYR A 404 9.31 5.30 -4.09
CA TYR A 404 10.67 4.89 -4.52
C TYR A 404 10.69 4.08 -5.84
N ASP A 405 9.65 3.34 -6.12
CA ASP A 405 9.49 2.45 -7.28
C ASP A 405 8.63 3.06 -8.42
N ARG A 406 8.11 4.27 -8.23
CA ARG A 406 7.18 4.92 -9.18
C ARG A 406 7.50 6.41 -9.30
N GLU A 407 7.46 6.91 -10.51
CA GLU A 407 7.64 8.33 -10.81
C GLU A 407 6.32 9.10 -10.74
N GLY A 408 6.43 10.44 -10.71
CA GLY A 408 5.27 11.33 -10.80
C GLY A 408 4.60 11.67 -9.48
N PHE A 409 5.27 11.49 -8.33
CA PHE A 409 4.71 11.88 -7.03
C PHE A 409 4.32 13.36 -6.95
N HIS A 410 5.00 14.22 -7.71
CA HIS A 410 4.76 15.65 -7.81
C HIS A 410 3.46 16.01 -8.54
N GLU A 411 2.79 15.04 -9.17
CA GLU A 411 1.49 15.21 -9.83
C GLU A 411 0.42 14.27 -9.28
N ASN A 412 0.85 13.22 -8.57
CA ASN A 412 -0.02 12.12 -8.17
C ASN A 412 0.07 11.82 -6.66
N PRO A 413 -0.83 12.39 -5.85
CA PRO A 413 -0.88 12.16 -4.40
C PRO A 413 -1.12 10.71 -3.97
N SER A 414 -1.63 9.83 -4.85
CA SER A 414 -1.79 8.41 -4.53
C SER A 414 -0.45 7.69 -4.29
N LEU A 415 0.66 8.35 -4.62
CA LEU A 415 2.02 7.84 -4.43
C LEU A 415 2.65 8.27 -3.10
N TRP A 416 2.00 9.15 -2.34
CA TRP A 416 2.53 9.67 -1.09
C TRP A 416 2.40 8.67 0.05
N GLY A 417 3.30 8.79 1.02
CA GLY A 417 3.21 8.14 2.31
C GLY A 417 2.25 8.88 3.25
N GLU A 418 2.30 8.51 4.51
CA GLU A 418 1.37 8.98 5.53
C GLU A 418 2.09 9.59 6.72
N LEU A 419 1.67 10.79 7.13
CA LEU A 419 2.04 11.41 8.40
C LEU A 419 0.92 11.14 9.41
N VAL A 420 1.20 10.32 10.40
CA VAL A 420 0.23 9.92 11.44
C VAL A 420 0.49 10.70 12.71
N ILE A 421 -0.48 11.50 13.13
CA ILE A 421 -0.41 12.23 14.40
C ILE A 421 -0.90 11.32 15.51
N LYS A 422 -0.03 11.00 16.46
CA LYS A 422 -0.38 10.13 17.61
C LYS A 422 -1.45 10.81 18.49
N LYS A 423 -2.27 9.98 19.13
CA LYS A 423 -3.31 10.41 20.10
C LYS A 423 -2.71 11.01 21.35
#